data_aec64d67078f608b752286a513a7b826
#
_entry.id   aec64d67078f608b752286a513a7b826
#
_cell.length_a   1.000
_cell.length_b   1.000
_cell.length_c   1.000
_cell.angle_alpha   90.00
_cell.angle_beta   90.00
_cell.angle_gamma   90.00
#
_symmetry.space_group_name_H-M   'P 1'
#
loop_
_entity.id
_entity.type
_entity.pdbx_description
1 polymer ?
#
loop_
_entity_poly.entity_id
_entity_poly.type
_entity_poly.pdbx_seq_one_letter_code
_entity_poly.pdbx_strand_id
1 'polypeptide(L)'
;MVATARPLRTTTQYCEMINFDAMVVSNGARIIFGNQRTEYGICLQSAEHLLNALSRHPALRITLETGDCAYSNLPIEDYETIISDDLAGIARAEGVLKILVHLDSEDTLAIVKQALTDDVYDTVAHGYLMQIMSKSATKWNGIKAMLDIGNCSPDETAYFGDDQDDIEPLKMCGMGIAVSNGINEAKAAADYIAESNDADGVAKFIEQVLLR
;
A
#
# COMPACT_ATOMS: atom_id res chain seq x y z
N MET A 1 7.99 -13.85 -1.84
CA MET A 1 7.02 -12.78 -2.16
C MET A 1 7.25 -11.58 -1.28
N VAL A 2 7.00 -10.37 -1.77
CA VAL A 2 6.95 -9.14 -0.97
C VAL A 2 5.56 -8.51 -1.07
N ALA A 3 5.03 -7.96 0.04
CA ALA A 3 3.80 -7.17 0.07
C ALA A 3 4.09 -5.84 0.78
N THR A 4 3.84 -4.71 0.11
CA THR A 4 4.25 -3.39 0.59
C THR A 4 3.28 -2.27 0.18
N ALA A 5 3.21 -1.22 1.01
CA ALA A 5 2.53 0.02 0.65
C ALA A 5 3.29 0.84 -0.42
N ARG A 6 4.58 0.57 -0.62
CA ARG A 6 5.41 1.27 -1.60
C ARG A 6 4.96 0.98 -3.03
N PRO A 7 5.01 1.98 -3.94
CA PRO A 7 4.84 1.74 -5.36
C PRO A 7 6.05 1.01 -5.95
N LEU A 8 5.85 0.34 -7.09
CA LEU A 8 6.91 -0.46 -7.73
C LEU A 8 8.21 0.34 -7.95
N ARG A 9 8.10 1.59 -8.41
CA ARG A 9 9.25 2.46 -8.70
C ARG A 9 10.21 2.66 -7.51
N THR A 10 9.68 2.57 -6.26
CA THR A 10 10.50 2.72 -5.05
C THR A 10 10.94 1.39 -4.43
N THR A 11 10.59 0.27 -5.05
CA THR A 11 10.99 -1.08 -4.61
C THR A 11 12.14 -1.67 -5.42
N THR A 12 12.54 -1.03 -6.51
CA THR A 12 13.55 -1.53 -7.47
C THR A 12 14.86 -1.90 -6.78
N GLN A 13 15.35 -1.04 -5.87
CA GLN A 13 16.59 -1.29 -5.11
C GLN A 13 16.54 -2.59 -4.28
N TYR A 14 15.38 -2.97 -3.77
CA TYR A 14 15.21 -4.22 -3.01
C TYR A 14 15.14 -5.43 -3.95
N CYS A 15 14.57 -5.25 -5.15
CA CYS A 15 14.53 -6.30 -6.17
C CYS A 15 15.92 -6.64 -6.72
N GLU A 16 16.87 -5.68 -6.67
CA GLU A 16 18.27 -5.93 -7.02
C GLU A 16 19.00 -6.77 -5.97
N MET A 17 18.55 -6.69 -4.70
CA MET A 17 19.15 -7.43 -3.58
C MET A 17 18.54 -8.83 -3.43
N ILE A 18 17.23 -8.96 -3.65
CA ILE A 18 16.47 -10.20 -3.44
C ILE A 18 15.59 -10.43 -4.67
N ASN A 19 15.70 -11.62 -5.24
CA ASN A 19 14.81 -12.03 -6.32
C ASN A 19 13.47 -12.48 -5.75
N PHE A 20 12.42 -11.67 -5.93
CA PHE A 20 11.07 -11.99 -5.51
C PHE A 20 10.32 -12.68 -6.65
N ASP A 21 9.75 -13.86 -6.41
CA ASP A 21 8.88 -14.54 -7.38
C ASP A 21 7.59 -13.76 -7.62
N ALA A 22 7.13 -13.01 -6.63
CA ALA A 22 5.89 -12.26 -6.67
C ALA A 22 5.95 -10.99 -5.81
N MET A 23 5.24 -9.95 -6.25
CA MET A 23 5.16 -8.67 -5.56
C MET A 23 3.72 -8.17 -5.49
N VAL A 24 3.32 -7.73 -4.30
CA VAL A 24 2.09 -7.00 -4.01
C VAL A 24 2.51 -5.60 -3.58
N VAL A 25 2.32 -4.61 -4.45
CA VAL A 25 2.77 -3.23 -4.22
C VAL A 25 1.60 -2.25 -4.16
N SER A 26 1.85 -1.02 -3.73
CA SER A 26 0.82 0.02 -3.57
C SER A 26 -0.38 -0.47 -2.73
N ASN A 27 -0.12 -1.07 -1.56
CA ASN A 27 -1.14 -1.63 -0.65
C ASN A 27 -2.04 -2.71 -1.29
N GLY A 28 -1.58 -3.41 -2.33
CA GLY A 28 -2.38 -4.41 -3.05
C GLY A 28 -3.04 -3.89 -4.33
N ALA A 29 -2.86 -2.60 -4.66
CA ALA A 29 -3.41 -2.04 -5.89
C ALA A 29 -2.73 -2.58 -7.15
N ARG A 30 -1.49 -3.09 -7.05
CA ARG A 30 -0.79 -3.75 -8.16
C ARG A 30 -0.15 -5.05 -7.70
N ILE A 31 -0.39 -6.10 -8.45
CA ILE A 31 0.16 -7.45 -8.26
C ILE A 31 1.04 -7.78 -9.46
N ILE A 32 2.22 -8.33 -9.20
CA ILE A 32 3.19 -8.74 -10.20
C ILE A 32 3.60 -10.19 -9.93
N PHE A 33 3.46 -11.05 -10.93
CA PHE A 33 3.90 -12.44 -10.90
C PHE A 33 4.58 -12.79 -12.24
N GLY A 34 5.89 -12.92 -12.21
CA GLY A 34 6.67 -13.05 -13.43
C GLY A 34 6.41 -11.85 -14.36
N ASN A 35 5.88 -12.11 -15.56
CA ASN A 35 5.53 -11.07 -16.54
C ASN A 35 4.07 -10.60 -16.46
N GLN A 36 3.26 -11.20 -15.57
CA GLN A 36 1.86 -10.82 -15.40
C GLN A 36 1.72 -9.66 -14.43
N ARG A 37 0.85 -8.70 -14.76
CA ARG A 37 0.50 -7.57 -13.91
C ARG A 37 -1.02 -7.47 -13.82
N THR A 38 -1.51 -7.33 -12.61
CA THR A 38 -2.94 -7.10 -12.34
C THR A 38 -3.08 -5.86 -11.46
N GLU A 39 -4.05 -5.01 -11.76
CA GLU A 39 -4.28 -3.77 -11.03
C GLU A 39 -5.70 -3.71 -10.46
N TYR A 40 -5.80 -3.26 -9.22
CA TYR A 40 -7.04 -3.03 -8.47
C TYR A 40 -7.09 -1.55 -8.05
N GLY A 41 -7.09 -0.67 -9.04
CA GLY A 41 -7.13 0.77 -8.82
C GLY A 41 -8.49 1.28 -8.33
N ILE A 42 -8.54 2.56 -8.02
CA ILE A 42 -9.77 3.30 -7.74
C ILE A 42 -10.55 3.37 -9.06
N CYS A 43 -11.86 3.08 -9.02
CA CYS A 43 -12.67 3.20 -10.24
C CYS A 43 -12.67 4.65 -10.75
N LEU A 44 -12.73 4.84 -12.07
CA LEU A 44 -12.60 6.16 -12.68
C LEU A 44 -13.63 7.16 -12.14
N GLN A 45 -14.87 6.73 -11.94
CA GLN A 45 -15.93 7.59 -11.43
C GLN A 45 -15.60 8.13 -10.02
N SER A 46 -15.11 7.28 -9.13
CA SER A 46 -14.72 7.68 -7.77
C SER A 46 -13.45 8.54 -7.78
N ALA A 47 -12.48 8.23 -8.64
CA ALA A 47 -11.28 9.03 -8.79
C ALA A 47 -11.61 10.44 -9.28
N GLU A 48 -12.46 10.58 -10.31
CA GLU A 48 -12.92 11.87 -10.80
C GLU A 48 -13.73 12.64 -9.75
N HIS A 49 -14.61 11.97 -9.01
CA HIS A 49 -15.36 12.60 -7.92
C HIS A 49 -14.42 13.17 -6.86
N LEU A 50 -13.47 12.36 -6.38
CA LEU A 50 -12.46 12.77 -5.40
C LEU A 50 -11.63 13.95 -5.89
N LEU A 51 -11.02 13.83 -7.08
CA LEU A 51 -10.16 14.86 -7.64
C LEU A 51 -10.93 16.17 -7.88
N ASN A 52 -12.18 16.11 -8.37
CA ASN A 52 -13.03 17.28 -8.57
C ASN A 52 -13.44 17.94 -7.23
N ALA A 53 -13.69 17.15 -6.19
CA ALA A 53 -13.99 17.69 -4.87
C ALA A 53 -12.77 18.39 -4.26
N LEU A 54 -11.62 17.72 -4.29
CA LEU A 54 -10.37 18.21 -3.69
C LEU A 54 -9.78 19.40 -4.45
N SER A 55 -9.93 19.48 -5.77
CA SER A 55 -9.45 20.61 -6.59
C SER A 55 -10.12 21.95 -6.27
N ARG A 56 -11.27 21.94 -5.58
CA ARG A 56 -11.91 23.16 -5.08
C ARG A 56 -11.14 23.83 -3.94
N HIS A 57 -10.14 23.15 -3.42
CA HIS A 57 -9.26 23.59 -2.34
C HIS A 57 -7.82 23.67 -2.85
N PRO A 58 -7.43 24.76 -3.52
CA PRO A 58 -6.17 24.87 -4.27
C PRO A 58 -4.91 24.79 -3.39
N ALA A 59 -5.05 24.96 -2.09
CA ALA A 59 -3.94 24.78 -1.14
C ALA A 59 -3.67 23.33 -0.79
N LEU A 60 -4.57 22.38 -1.10
CA LEU A 60 -4.35 20.97 -0.83
C LEU A 60 -3.25 20.41 -1.74
N ARG A 61 -2.29 19.72 -1.13
CA ARG A 61 -1.27 18.98 -1.87
C ARG A 61 -1.76 17.57 -2.15
N ILE A 62 -2.09 17.32 -3.41
CA ILE A 62 -2.69 16.09 -3.90
C ILE A 62 -1.69 15.39 -4.81
N THR A 63 -1.44 14.11 -4.58
CA THR A 63 -0.67 13.26 -5.50
C THR A 63 -1.54 12.13 -6.01
N LEU A 64 -1.48 11.91 -7.32
CA LEU A 64 -2.07 10.78 -8.02
C LEU A 64 -0.99 9.77 -8.32
N GLU A 65 -1.06 8.59 -7.76
CA GLU A 65 -0.20 7.46 -8.14
C GLU A 65 -0.87 6.63 -9.22
N THR A 66 -0.24 6.58 -10.39
CA THR A 66 -0.56 5.67 -11.48
C THR A 66 0.31 4.41 -11.40
N GLY A 67 0.22 3.56 -12.41
CA GLY A 67 1.04 2.35 -12.46
C GLY A 67 2.55 2.61 -12.41
N ASP A 68 3.01 3.65 -13.06
CA ASP A 68 4.44 3.88 -13.28
C ASP A 68 4.94 5.23 -12.75
N CYS A 69 4.05 6.22 -12.61
CA CYS A 69 4.39 7.59 -12.22
C CYS A 69 3.58 8.07 -11.00
N ALA A 70 4.07 9.16 -10.40
CA ALA A 70 3.32 9.97 -9.46
C ALA A 70 3.18 11.38 -10.02
N TYR A 71 1.96 11.91 -10.02
CA TYR A 71 1.64 13.25 -10.48
C TYR A 71 1.08 14.08 -9.32
N SER A 72 1.45 15.34 -9.21
CA SER A 72 0.93 16.21 -8.15
C SER A 72 0.49 17.56 -8.68
N ASN A 73 -0.50 18.16 -8.00
CA ASN A 73 -0.95 19.52 -8.32
C ASN A 73 -0.01 20.61 -7.82
N LEU A 74 0.80 20.32 -6.79
CA LEU A 74 1.75 21.22 -6.16
C LEU A 74 3.05 20.47 -5.91
N PRO A 75 4.20 21.17 -5.73
CA PRO A 75 5.46 20.53 -5.38
C PRO A 75 5.36 19.72 -4.09
N ILE A 76 5.94 18.53 -4.11
CA ILE A 76 6.06 17.62 -2.95
C ILE A 76 7.55 17.47 -2.66
N GLU A 77 7.94 17.66 -1.41
CA GLU A 77 9.35 17.57 -0.99
C GLU A 77 9.76 16.14 -0.62
N ASP A 78 8.80 15.32 -0.17
CA ASP A 78 9.07 13.99 0.39
C ASP A 78 9.38 12.91 -0.65
N TYR A 79 8.92 13.11 -1.90
CA TYR A 79 9.10 12.15 -3.01
C TYR A 79 8.93 12.83 -4.38
N GLU A 80 9.51 12.21 -5.40
CA GLU A 80 9.46 12.75 -6.76
C GLU A 80 8.06 12.64 -7.37
N THR A 81 7.59 13.74 -7.96
CA THR A 81 6.33 13.83 -8.71
C THR A 81 6.48 14.66 -9.97
N ILE A 82 5.64 14.39 -10.94
CA ILE A 82 5.45 15.24 -12.12
C ILE A 82 4.32 16.23 -11.82
N ILE A 83 4.61 17.52 -11.84
CA ILE A 83 3.59 18.54 -11.56
C ILE A 83 2.63 18.65 -12.75
N SER A 84 1.33 18.62 -12.46
CA SER A 84 0.26 18.76 -13.44
C SER A 84 -0.93 19.49 -12.83
N ASP A 85 -1.56 20.33 -13.61
CA ASP A 85 -2.81 21.03 -13.30
C ASP A 85 -4.06 20.22 -13.71
N ASP A 86 -3.88 19.09 -14.44
CA ASP A 86 -4.97 18.19 -14.87
C ASP A 86 -4.80 16.76 -14.35
N LEU A 87 -4.87 16.59 -13.02
CA LEU A 87 -4.84 15.25 -12.42
C LEU A 87 -6.02 14.38 -12.86
N ALA A 88 -7.19 14.99 -13.16
CA ALA A 88 -8.36 14.25 -13.63
C ALA A 88 -8.16 13.71 -15.06
N GLY A 89 -7.51 14.47 -15.94
CA GLY A 89 -7.11 14.00 -17.26
C GLY A 89 -6.14 12.82 -17.21
N ILE A 90 -5.16 12.89 -16.30
CA ILE A 90 -4.22 11.79 -16.07
C ILE A 90 -4.96 10.55 -15.53
N ALA A 91 -5.89 10.72 -14.60
CA ALA A 91 -6.70 9.62 -14.08
C ALA A 91 -7.47 8.88 -15.19
N ARG A 92 -8.01 9.64 -16.17
CA ARG A 92 -8.70 9.06 -17.34
C ARG A 92 -7.75 8.29 -18.28
N ALA A 93 -6.53 8.80 -18.44
CA ALA A 93 -5.58 8.24 -19.40
C ALA A 93 -4.83 7.01 -18.85
N GLU A 94 -4.46 7.04 -17.59
CA GLU A 94 -3.54 6.05 -17.00
C GLU A 94 -4.16 5.19 -15.90
N GLY A 95 -5.37 5.54 -15.42
CA GLY A 95 -5.94 4.93 -14.23
C GLY A 95 -5.29 5.43 -12.94
N VAL A 96 -5.85 5.02 -11.80
CA VAL A 96 -5.44 5.50 -10.47
C VAL A 96 -5.25 4.34 -9.52
N LEU A 97 -4.04 4.11 -9.06
CA LEU A 97 -3.78 3.11 -8.04
C LEU A 97 -4.02 3.67 -6.63
N LYS A 98 -3.64 4.95 -6.41
CA LYS A 98 -3.74 5.60 -5.11
C LYS A 98 -3.83 7.12 -5.28
N ILE A 99 -4.59 7.76 -4.41
CA ILE A 99 -4.58 9.21 -4.23
C ILE A 99 -3.97 9.50 -2.86
N LEU A 100 -2.97 10.40 -2.82
CA LEU A 100 -2.33 10.84 -1.59
C LEU A 100 -2.71 12.29 -1.35
N VAL A 101 -3.00 12.64 -0.10
CA VAL A 101 -3.27 14.03 0.31
C VAL A 101 -2.47 14.33 1.58
N HIS A 102 -1.71 15.44 1.56
CA HIS A 102 -1.02 15.92 2.75
C HIS A 102 -2.00 16.59 3.70
N LEU A 103 -2.01 16.15 4.96
CA LEU A 103 -2.87 16.66 6.02
C LEU A 103 -2.15 17.79 6.76
N ASP A 104 -2.25 19.00 6.23
CA ASP A 104 -1.60 20.19 6.80
C ASP A 104 -2.40 20.79 7.98
N SER A 105 -3.65 20.36 8.15
CA SER A 105 -4.56 20.80 9.22
C SER A 105 -5.70 19.81 9.46
N GLU A 106 -6.43 19.96 10.57
CA GLU A 106 -7.66 19.20 10.84
C GLU A 106 -8.75 19.49 9.79
N ASP A 107 -8.80 20.71 9.26
CA ASP A 107 -9.74 21.08 8.19
C ASP A 107 -9.47 20.27 6.92
N THR A 108 -8.20 20.03 6.59
CA THR A 108 -7.80 19.18 5.45
C THR A 108 -8.36 17.77 5.59
N LEU A 109 -8.22 17.17 6.78
CA LEU A 109 -8.76 15.86 7.07
C LEU A 109 -10.28 15.82 6.86
N ALA A 110 -11.01 16.82 7.37
CA ALA A 110 -12.46 16.90 7.23
C ALA A 110 -12.90 17.03 5.77
N ILE A 111 -12.22 17.86 4.98
CA ILE A 111 -12.47 18.03 3.54
C ILE A 111 -12.31 16.70 2.81
N VAL A 112 -11.21 16.01 3.03
CA VAL A 112 -10.94 14.73 2.34
C VAL A 112 -11.96 13.68 2.75
N LYS A 113 -12.26 13.56 4.05
CA LYS A 113 -13.26 12.59 4.55
C LYS A 113 -14.65 12.79 3.96
N GLN A 114 -15.08 14.04 3.70
CA GLN A 114 -16.35 14.34 3.07
C GLN A 114 -16.39 13.96 1.58
N ALA A 115 -15.25 13.89 0.92
CA ALA A 115 -15.14 13.54 -0.49
C ALA A 115 -15.05 12.02 -0.74
N LEU A 116 -14.80 11.20 0.29
CA LEU A 116 -14.66 9.76 0.12
C LEU A 116 -15.94 9.12 -0.41
N THR A 117 -15.78 8.17 -1.31
CA THR A 117 -16.86 7.33 -1.86
C THR A 117 -16.91 5.97 -1.17
N ASP A 118 -18.00 5.24 -1.32
CA ASP A 118 -18.21 3.96 -0.63
C ASP A 118 -17.27 2.84 -1.10
N ASP A 119 -16.65 2.97 -2.26
CA ASP A 119 -15.77 1.97 -2.86
C ASP A 119 -14.29 2.17 -2.54
N VAL A 120 -13.94 3.24 -1.81
CA VAL A 120 -12.60 3.52 -1.35
C VAL A 120 -12.46 3.36 0.17
N TYR A 121 -11.23 3.18 0.62
CA TYR A 121 -10.84 3.31 2.02
C TYR A 121 -9.60 4.21 2.12
N ASP A 122 -9.31 4.67 3.32
CA ASP A 122 -8.15 5.50 3.57
C ASP A 122 -7.34 5.02 4.78
N THR A 123 -6.06 5.33 4.76
CA THR A 123 -5.13 5.20 5.89
C THR A 123 -4.31 6.48 6.01
N VAL A 124 -3.72 6.74 7.19
CA VAL A 124 -2.83 7.89 7.39
C VAL A 124 -1.45 7.39 7.77
N ALA A 125 -0.49 7.56 6.87
CA ALA A 125 0.92 7.27 7.11
C ALA A 125 1.62 8.46 7.76
N HIS A 126 2.54 8.19 8.68
CA HIS A 126 3.38 9.18 9.37
C HIS A 126 2.59 10.30 10.09
N GLY A 127 1.28 10.15 10.27
CA GLY A 127 0.41 11.14 10.90
C GLY A 127 0.03 12.34 10.00
N TYR A 128 0.55 12.44 8.78
CA TYR A 128 0.30 13.57 7.89
C TYR A 128 -0.03 13.21 6.44
N LEU A 129 0.17 11.98 6.00
CA LEU A 129 -0.06 11.58 4.62
C LEU A 129 -1.26 10.64 4.53
N MET A 130 -2.42 11.18 4.15
CA MET A 130 -3.59 10.36 3.88
C MET A 130 -3.42 9.64 2.55
N GLN A 131 -3.65 8.34 2.56
CA GLN A 131 -3.63 7.47 1.40
C GLN A 131 -5.04 6.97 1.15
N ILE A 132 -5.57 7.18 -0.04
CA ILE A 132 -6.91 6.75 -0.48
C ILE A 132 -6.73 5.67 -1.53
N MET A 133 -7.35 4.52 -1.31
CA MET A 133 -7.21 3.33 -2.16
C MET A 133 -8.57 2.68 -2.40
N SER A 134 -8.67 1.88 -3.45
CA SER A 134 -9.85 1.02 -3.66
C SER A 134 -10.00 0.00 -2.54
N LYS A 135 -11.21 -0.27 -2.07
CA LYS A 135 -11.50 -1.36 -1.12
C LYS A 135 -11.07 -2.74 -1.62
N SER A 136 -10.91 -2.90 -2.94
CA SER A 136 -10.36 -4.11 -3.53
C SER A 136 -8.84 -4.21 -3.38
N ALA A 137 -8.16 -3.06 -3.15
CA ALA A 137 -6.71 -2.95 -3.08
C ALA A 137 -6.23 -3.02 -1.62
N THR A 138 -6.32 -4.18 -0.99
CA THR A 138 -5.71 -4.44 0.32
C THR A 138 -4.51 -5.37 0.18
N LYS A 139 -3.54 -5.29 1.09
CA LYS A 139 -2.41 -6.23 1.10
C LYS A 139 -2.92 -7.69 1.10
N TRP A 140 -3.95 -7.99 1.90
CA TRP A 140 -4.51 -9.33 1.95
C TRP A 140 -5.11 -9.77 0.62
N ASN A 141 -5.92 -8.94 -0.02
CA ASN A 141 -6.50 -9.27 -1.33
C ASN A 141 -5.41 -9.55 -2.37
N GLY A 142 -4.33 -8.74 -2.35
CA GLY A 142 -3.17 -8.96 -3.20
C GLY A 142 -2.45 -10.27 -2.91
N ILE A 143 -2.21 -10.59 -1.64
CA ILE A 143 -1.58 -11.85 -1.21
C ILE A 143 -2.45 -13.03 -1.62
N LYS A 144 -3.76 -12.99 -1.34
CA LYS A 144 -4.70 -14.04 -1.72
C LYS A 144 -4.68 -14.30 -3.22
N ALA A 145 -4.76 -13.25 -4.05
CA ALA A 145 -4.69 -13.41 -5.50
C ALA A 145 -3.37 -14.05 -5.95
N MET A 146 -2.25 -13.74 -5.28
CA MET A 146 -0.97 -14.38 -5.54
C MET A 146 -0.94 -15.85 -5.15
N LEU A 147 -1.51 -16.20 -3.99
CA LEU A 147 -1.62 -17.58 -3.53
C LEU A 147 -2.48 -18.41 -4.50
N ASP A 148 -3.60 -17.85 -4.98
CA ASP A 148 -4.45 -18.47 -5.98
C ASP A 148 -3.68 -18.77 -7.29
N ILE A 149 -2.87 -17.82 -7.78
CA ILE A 149 -2.01 -17.99 -8.97
C ILE A 149 -0.95 -19.07 -8.72
N GLY A 150 -0.32 -19.05 -7.54
CA GLY A 150 0.72 -20.00 -7.14
C GLY A 150 0.19 -21.38 -6.73
N ASN A 151 -1.14 -21.56 -6.68
CA ASN A 151 -1.79 -22.76 -6.15
C ASN A 151 -1.29 -23.15 -4.75
N CYS A 152 -1.13 -22.13 -3.89
CA CYS A 152 -0.73 -22.25 -2.50
C CYS A 152 -1.91 -21.93 -1.57
N SER A 153 -2.02 -22.67 -0.46
CA SER A 153 -2.97 -22.33 0.60
C SER A 153 -2.41 -21.23 1.50
N PRO A 154 -3.25 -20.34 2.05
CA PRO A 154 -2.83 -19.44 3.13
C PRO A 154 -2.13 -20.16 4.29
N ASP A 155 -2.59 -21.35 4.65
CA ASP A 155 -2.02 -22.17 5.74
C ASP A 155 -0.57 -22.61 5.49
N GLU A 156 -0.10 -22.55 4.23
CA GLU A 156 1.27 -22.88 3.84
C GLU A 156 2.20 -21.66 3.83
N THR A 157 1.73 -20.49 4.35
CA THR A 157 2.45 -19.23 4.28
C THR A 157 2.86 -18.72 5.66
N ALA A 158 4.03 -18.10 5.72
CA ALA A 158 4.46 -17.26 6.83
C ALA A 158 4.49 -15.80 6.39
N TYR A 159 3.89 -14.91 7.17
CA TYR A 159 3.81 -13.49 6.88
C TYR A 159 4.46 -12.66 7.99
N PHE A 160 5.37 -11.75 7.62
CA PHE A 160 5.98 -10.78 8.53
C PHE A 160 5.37 -9.40 8.32
N GLY A 161 4.97 -8.74 9.42
CA GLY A 161 4.34 -7.42 9.36
C GLY A 161 4.60 -6.57 10.60
N ASP A 162 4.28 -5.27 10.50
CA ASP A 162 4.55 -4.29 11.55
C ASP A 162 3.48 -3.19 11.71
N ASP A 163 2.62 -2.98 10.71
CA ASP A 163 1.73 -1.83 10.66
C ASP A 163 0.25 -2.23 10.46
N GLN A 164 -0.62 -1.22 10.40
CA GLN A 164 -2.08 -1.35 10.29
C GLN A 164 -2.52 -2.22 9.10
N ASP A 165 -1.89 -2.03 7.94
CA ASP A 165 -2.21 -2.77 6.71
C ASP A 165 -1.76 -4.25 6.76
N ASP A 166 -0.97 -4.63 7.77
CA ASP A 166 -0.48 -6.00 7.97
C ASP A 166 -1.39 -6.83 8.89
N ILE A 167 -2.33 -6.20 9.59
CA ILE A 167 -3.19 -6.88 10.58
C ILE A 167 -3.98 -8.02 9.94
N GLU A 168 -4.57 -7.79 8.77
CA GLU A 168 -5.34 -8.83 8.09
C GLU A 168 -4.44 -9.96 7.57
N PRO A 169 -3.34 -9.72 6.82
CA PRO A 169 -2.39 -10.76 6.45
C PRO A 169 -1.83 -11.56 7.64
N LEU A 170 -1.50 -10.91 8.77
CA LEU A 170 -1.01 -11.57 9.98
C LEU A 170 -2.00 -12.60 10.53
N LYS A 171 -3.31 -12.35 10.41
CA LYS A 171 -4.38 -13.24 10.87
C LYS A 171 -4.72 -14.35 9.89
N MET A 172 -4.50 -14.11 8.61
CA MET A 172 -5.03 -14.95 7.53
C MET A 172 -3.99 -15.93 6.96
N CYS A 173 -2.71 -15.66 7.14
CA CYS A 173 -1.63 -16.58 6.79
C CYS A 173 -1.49 -17.67 7.85
N GLY A 174 -0.95 -18.83 7.46
CA GLY A 174 -0.76 -19.97 8.36
C GLY A 174 0.16 -19.69 9.53
N MET A 175 1.04 -18.70 9.39
CA MET A 175 1.89 -18.19 10.45
C MET A 175 2.04 -16.67 10.31
N GLY A 176 1.43 -15.92 11.20
CA GLY A 176 1.58 -14.47 11.30
C GLY A 176 2.70 -14.10 12.27
N ILE A 177 3.70 -13.34 11.85
CA ILE A 177 4.83 -12.92 12.67
C ILE A 177 4.91 -11.38 12.67
N ALA A 178 4.70 -10.74 13.81
CA ALA A 178 4.94 -9.33 13.97
C ALA A 178 6.37 -9.08 14.46
N VAL A 179 7.01 -7.99 13.96
CA VAL A 179 8.28 -7.53 14.54
C VAL A 179 8.02 -6.75 15.84
N SER A 180 8.93 -6.85 16.81
CA SER A 180 8.73 -6.28 18.16
C SER A 180 8.57 -4.77 18.19
N ASN A 181 9.11 -4.05 17.21
CA ASN A 181 8.95 -2.60 17.03
C ASN A 181 7.72 -2.21 16.19
N GLY A 182 6.90 -3.17 15.74
CA GLY A 182 5.62 -2.91 15.10
C GLY A 182 4.56 -2.37 16.07
N ILE A 183 3.43 -1.89 15.53
CA ILE A 183 2.31 -1.38 16.34
C ILE A 183 1.70 -2.47 17.23
N ASN A 184 1.04 -2.08 18.30
CA ASN A 184 0.46 -3.02 19.25
C ASN A 184 -0.63 -3.88 18.61
N GLU A 185 -1.41 -3.32 17.69
CA GLU A 185 -2.47 -4.00 16.95
C GLU A 185 -1.92 -5.11 16.06
N ALA A 186 -0.80 -4.86 15.35
CA ALA A 186 -0.12 -5.89 14.56
C ALA A 186 0.42 -7.01 15.44
N LYS A 187 1.06 -6.66 16.57
CA LYS A 187 1.54 -7.66 17.55
C LYS A 187 0.42 -8.49 18.17
N ALA A 188 -0.75 -7.89 18.41
CA ALA A 188 -1.92 -8.60 18.93
C ALA A 188 -2.60 -9.50 17.89
N ALA A 189 -2.36 -9.25 16.60
CA ALA A 189 -2.91 -10.03 15.49
C ALA A 189 -2.04 -11.23 15.09
N ALA A 190 -0.76 -11.22 15.47
CA ALA A 190 0.24 -12.21 15.08
C ALA A 190 0.25 -13.42 16.02
N ASP A 191 0.67 -14.59 15.49
CA ASP A 191 0.93 -15.81 16.27
C ASP A 191 2.25 -15.72 17.02
N TYR A 192 3.23 -15.01 16.45
CA TYR A 192 4.58 -14.86 16.98
C TYR A 192 5.07 -13.43 16.93
N ILE A 193 5.98 -13.09 17.84
CA ILE A 193 6.67 -11.80 17.84
C ILE A 193 8.16 -12.09 17.63
N ALA A 194 8.70 -11.65 16.48
CA ALA A 194 10.12 -11.65 16.18
C ALA A 194 10.84 -10.46 16.86
N GLU A 195 12.16 -10.52 16.94
CA GLU A 195 12.94 -9.34 17.32
C GLU A 195 12.69 -8.16 16.36
N SER A 196 13.13 -6.96 16.74
CA SER A 196 13.05 -5.75 15.89
C SER A 196 13.71 -5.98 14.54
N ASN A 197 13.19 -5.33 13.48
CA ASN A 197 13.87 -5.27 12.19
C ASN A 197 15.30 -4.69 12.32
N ASP A 198 15.54 -3.75 13.24
CA ASP A 198 16.86 -3.17 13.51
C ASP A 198 17.84 -4.20 14.12
N ALA A 199 17.33 -5.31 14.62
CA ALA A 199 18.10 -6.42 15.20
C ALA A 199 18.08 -7.68 14.31
N ASP A 200 17.83 -7.53 13.01
CA ASP A 200 17.70 -8.64 12.05
C ASP A 200 16.62 -9.67 12.43
N GLY A 201 15.55 -9.22 13.11
CA GLY A 201 14.53 -10.10 13.69
C GLY A 201 13.87 -11.04 12.70
N VAL A 202 13.58 -10.58 11.47
CA VAL A 202 13.00 -11.40 10.41
C VAL A 202 13.97 -12.51 9.99
N ALA A 203 15.23 -12.18 9.72
CA ALA A 203 16.24 -13.17 9.30
C ALA A 203 16.47 -14.22 10.38
N LYS A 204 16.62 -13.79 11.63
CA LYS A 204 16.79 -14.70 12.78
C LYS A 204 15.59 -15.65 12.94
N PHE A 205 14.37 -15.13 12.80
CA PHE A 205 13.17 -15.96 12.89
C PHE A 205 13.13 -17.01 11.78
N ILE A 206 13.43 -16.63 10.55
CA ILE A 206 13.51 -17.56 9.41
C ILE A 206 14.53 -18.66 9.70
N GLU A 207 15.75 -18.32 10.09
CA GLU A 207 16.83 -19.30 10.36
C GLU A 207 16.54 -20.21 11.54
N GLN A 208 15.92 -19.68 12.60
CA GLN A 208 15.74 -20.42 13.86
C GLN A 208 14.44 -21.20 13.92
N VAL A 209 13.42 -20.82 13.17
CA VAL A 209 12.07 -21.40 13.28
C VAL A 209 11.61 -22.03 11.97
N LEU A 210 11.78 -21.34 10.81
CA LEU A 210 11.23 -21.82 9.55
C LEU A 210 12.15 -22.80 8.80
N LEU A 211 13.47 -22.72 9.00
CA LEU A 211 14.45 -23.57 8.31
C LEU A 211 14.96 -24.75 9.17
N ARG A 212 14.33 -24.99 10.31
CA ARG A 212 14.60 -26.17 11.15
C ARG A 212 13.57 -27.25 10.84
#